data_b716ddcf8e80395335e1f4ab6e1f6af9
#
_entry.id   b716ddcf8e80395335e1f4ab6e1f6af9
#
_cell.length_a   1.000
_cell.length_b   1.000
_cell.length_c   1.000
_cell.angle_alpha   90.00
_cell.angle_beta   90.00
_cell.angle_gamma   90.00
#
_symmetry.space_group_name_H-M   'P 1'
#
loop_
_entity.id
_entity.type
_entity.pdbx_description
1 polymer ?
#
loop_
_entity_poly.entity_id
_entity_poly.type
_entity_poly.pdbx_seq_one_letter_code
_entity_poly.pdbx_strand_id
1 'polypeptide(L)'
;FIEINFALEPAYKAITRDGYSAENIVRNISLIEPRFQFLEHDTLIFFDEIQEFPEIATCFKSFAQQGKFDVIGSGSLLGIQLKKIESISVGYQETAVMHSLDFEEFLTARGYRKEQLEELYGNLVESRSFGDVVNGTFERLFLDYVTLGGMPEVVERYFLRGTFEGTLAIQRR
;
A
#
# COMPACT_ATOMS: atom_id res chain seq x y z
N PHE A 1 5.89 13.56 -5.78
CA PHE A 1 4.47 13.20 -5.68
C PHE A 1 3.76 14.14 -4.70
N ILE A 2 2.42 14.19 -4.77
CA ILE A 2 1.56 14.99 -3.91
C ILE A 2 0.64 14.03 -3.16
N GLU A 3 0.69 14.05 -1.83
CA GLU A 3 -0.13 13.21 -0.96
C GLU A 3 -1.19 14.07 -0.26
N ILE A 4 -2.42 13.56 -0.24
CA ILE A 4 -3.56 14.17 0.46
C ILE A 4 -4.24 13.07 1.27
N ASN A 5 -4.18 13.17 2.60
CA ASN A 5 -4.81 12.22 3.51
C ASN A 5 -6.12 12.80 4.05
N PHE A 6 -7.26 12.24 3.65
CA PHE A 6 -8.58 12.75 4.01
C PHE A 6 -8.98 12.54 5.47
N ALA A 7 -8.31 11.66 6.20
CA ALA A 7 -8.51 11.47 7.63
C ALA A 7 -7.77 12.56 8.43
N LEU A 8 -6.53 12.87 8.03
CA LEU A 8 -5.70 13.86 8.72
C LEU A 8 -6.01 15.30 8.30
N GLU A 9 -6.42 15.49 7.05
CA GLU A 9 -6.59 16.81 6.43
C GLU A 9 -8.01 16.97 5.84
N PRO A 10 -9.06 16.98 6.67
CA PRO A 10 -10.46 16.99 6.22
C PRO A 10 -10.84 18.23 5.40
N ALA A 11 -10.04 19.30 5.46
CA ALA A 11 -10.25 20.51 4.64
C ALA A 11 -10.19 20.19 3.13
N TYR A 12 -9.40 19.19 2.71
CA TYR A 12 -9.32 18.77 1.31
C TYR A 12 -10.61 18.10 0.80
N LYS A 13 -11.56 17.72 1.64
CA LYS A 13 -12.88 17.27 1.19
C LYS A 13 -13.65 18.36 0.39
N ALA A 14 -13.19 19.60 0.48
CA ALA A 14 -13.76 20.71 -0.30
C ALA A 14 -13.28 20.79 -1.76
N ILE A 15 -12.27 20.00 -2.17
CA ILE A 15 -11.70 20.09 -3.53
C ILE A 15 -12.67 19.71 -4.64
N THR A 16 -13.75 18.98 -4.32
CA THR A 16 -14.78 18.56 -5.28
C THR A 16 -15.95 19.54 -5.40
N ARG A 17 -15.97 20.67 -4.69
CA ARG A 17 -17.09 21.63 -4.67
C ARG A 17 -17.44 22.19 -6.04
N ASP A 18 -16.44 22.35 -6.91
CA ASP A 18 -16.62 22.86 -8.27
C ASP A 18 -16.78 21.73 -9.30
N GLY A 19 -16.99 20.48 -8.84
CA GLY A 19 -17.13 19.29 -9.67
C GLY A 19 -15.90 18.39 -9.65
N TYR A 20 -16.00 17.27 -10.37
CA TYR A 20 -15.05 16.16 -10.33
C TYR A 20 -14.07 16.13 -11.51
N SER A 21 -13.95 17.22 -12.27
CA SER A 21 -12.96 17.29 -13.35
C SER A 21 -11.54 17.38 -12.78
N ALA A 22 -10.58 16.76 -13.46
CA ALA A 22 -9.19 16.78 -13.05
C ALA A 22 -8.65 18.22 -12.91
N GLU A 23 -9.05 19.12 -13.82
CA GLU A 23 -8.67 20.54 -13.76
C GLU A 23 -9.17 21.23 -12.49
N ASN A 24 -10.44 21.00 -12.13
CA ASN A 24 -11.01 21.62 -10.90
C ASN A 24 -10.34 21.08 -9.65
N ILE A 25 -10.09 19.76 -9.58
CA ILE A 25 -9.42 19.13 -8.47
C ILE A 25 -8.00 19.70 -8.29
N VAL A 26 -7.19 19.70 -9.37
CA VAL A 26 -5.82 20.22 -9.34
C VAL A 26 -5.81 21.71 -8.95
N ARG A 27 -6.69 22.52 -9.55
CA ARG A 27 -6.82 23.94 -9.21
C ARG A 27 -7.15 24.13 -7.74
N ASN A 28 -8.14 23.39 -7.22
CA ASN A 28 -8.58 23.56 -5.84
C ASN A 28 -7.50 23.10 -4.84
N ILE A 29 -6.77 22.02 -5.14
CA ILE A 29 -5.61 21.62 -4.34
C ILE A 29 -4.54 22.70 -4.34
N SER A 30 -4.20 23.28 -5.50
CA SER A 30 -3.20 24.35 -5.62
C SER A 30 -3.60 25.63 -4.86
N LEU A 31 -4.90 25.91 -4.74
CA LEU A 31 -5.41 27.05 -3.97
C LEU A 31 -5.34 26.80 -2.45
N ILE A 32 -5.48 25.55 -2.00
CA ILE A 32 -5.35 25.19 -0.59
C ILE A 32 -3.88 25.15 -0.18
N GLU A 33 -3.00 24.56 -1.02
CA GLU A 33 -1.58 24.44 -0.75
C GLU A 33 -0.76 24.90 -1.96
N PRO A 34 -0.42 26.21 -2.01
CA PRO A 34 0.30 26.80 -3.14
C PRO A 34 1.71 26.26 -3.38
N ARG A 35 2.29 25.54 -2.40
CA ARG A 35 3.60 24.91 -2.55
C ARG A 35 3.58 23.65 -3.40
N PHE A 36 2.41 23.04 -3.61
CA PHE A 36 2.26 21.89 -4.49
C PHE A 36 2.44 22.30 -5.95
N GLN A 37 3.41 21.68 -6.61
CA GLN A 37 3.70 21.90 -8.03
C GLN A 37 3.21 20.70 -8.83
N PHE A 38 2.26 20.94 -9.73
CA PHE A 38 1.70 19.93 -10.61
C PHE A 38 2.41 19.98 -11.97
N LEU A 39 3.33 19.04 -12.19
CA LEU A 39 4.05 18.87 -13.44
C LEU A 39 3.35 17.80 -14.28
N GLU A 40 2.85 18.14 -15.46
CA GLU A 40 2.18 17.19 -16.38
C GLU A 40 3.14 16.02 -16.68
N HIS A 41 2.63 14.80 -16.61
CA HIS A 41 3.35 13.53 -16.84
C HIS A 41 4.50 13.21 -15.87
N ASP A 42 4.67 13.99 -14.80
CA ASP A 42 5.71 13.77 -13.78
C ASP A 42 5.16 13.76 -12.34
N THR A 43 3.96 14.31 -12.13
CA THR A 43 3.35 14.33 -10.80
C THR A 43 2.40 13.15 -10.60
N LEU A 44 2.67 12.34 -9.58
CA LEU A 44 1.73 11.38 -9.01
C LEU A 44 0.91 12.08 -7.92
N ILE A 45 -0.40 11.96 -8.00
CA ILE A 45 -1.34 12.41 -6.97
C ILE A 45 -1.79 11.19 -6.16
N PHE A 46 -1.56 11.22 -4.86
CA PHE A 46 -1.91 10.14 -3.95
C PHE A 46 -3.00 10.59 -2.99
N PHE A 47 -4.20 10.02 -3.14
CA PHE A 47 -5.32 10.22 -2.23
C PHE A 47 -5.36 9.11 -1.21
N ASP A 48 -5.02 9.41 0.03
CA ASP A 48 -4.97 8.44 1.12
C ASP A 48 -6.23 8.52 1.98
N GLU A 49 -6.58 7.39 2.60
CA GLU A 49 -7.76 7.21 3.44
C GLU A 49 -9.06 7.62 2.71
N ILE A 50 -9.19 7.20 1.43
CA ILE A 50 -10.34 7.61 0.60
C ILE A 50 -11.69 7.09 1.11
N GLN A 51 -11.73 6.14 2.05
CA GLN A 51 -12.98 5.77 2.73
C GLN A 51 -13.56 6.91 3.58
N GLU A 52 -12.73 7.88 3.99
CA GLU A 52 -13.18 9.11 4.67
C GLU A 52 -13.82 10.12 3.73
N PHE A 53 -13.58 9.97 2.42
CA PHE A 53 -14.15 10.79 1.35
C PHE A 53 -14.34 9.98 0.07
N PRO A 54 -15.26 8.99 0.05
CA PRO A 54 -15.40 8.04 -1.07
C PRO A 54 -15.75 8.71 -2.41
N GLU A 55 -16.39 9.87 -2.39
CA GLU A 55 -16.79 10.63 -3.56
C GLU A 55 -15.60 11.03 -4.45
N ILE A 56 -14.38 11.12 -3.88
CA ILE A 56 -13.16 11.45 -4.64
C ILE A 56 -12.88 10.43 -5.75
N ALA A 57 -13.29 9.17 -5.59
CA ALA A 57 -13.12 8.14 -6.61
C ALA A 57 -13.83 8.50 -7.94
N THR A 58 -14.82 9.40 -7.90
CA THR A 58 -15.52 9.88 -9.11
C THR A 58 -14.58 10.66 -10.03
N CYS A 59 -13.55 11.35 -9.50
CA CYS A 59 -12.61 12.11 -10.30
C CYS A 59 -11.61 11.23 -11.08
N PHE A 60 -11.39 9.96 -10.68
CA PHE A 60 -10.39 9.08 -11.31
C PHE A 60 -10.62 8.90 -12.80
N LYS A 61 -11.88 8.80 -13.24
CA LYS A 61 -12.22 8.77 -14.66
C LYS A 61 -11.73 10.02 -15.40
N SER A 62 -11.92 11.21 -14.81
CA SER A 62 -11.50 12.46 -15.42
C SER A 62 -9.97 12.54 -15.55
N PHE A 63 -9.23 12.11 -14.50
CA PHE A 63 -7.78 12.04 -14.56
C PHE A 63 -7.29 11.07 -15.63
N ALA A 64 -7.86 9.86 -15.69
CA ALA A 64 -7.51 8.86 -16.70
C ALA A 64 -7.79 9.33 -18.13
N GLN A 65 -8.90 10.04 -18.37
CA GLN A 65 -9.24 10.59 -19.68
C GLN A 65 -8.34 11.76 -20.09
N GLN A 66 -7.92 12.58 -19.12
CA GLN A 66 -7.02 13.70 -19.37
C GLN A 66 -5.58 13.22 -19.63
N GLY A 67 -5.14 12.18 -18.90
CA GLY A 67 -3.82 11.56 -19.05
C GLY A 67 -2.64 12.44 -18.67
N LYS A 68 -2.85 13.53 -17.91
CA LYS A 68 -1.78 14.45 -17.50
C LYS A 68 -1.11 14.06 -16.20
N PHE A 69 -1.83 13.40 -15.30
CA PHE A 69 -1.38 13.02 -13.96
C PHE A 69 -1.76 11.58 -13.67
N ASP A 70 -0.86 10.86 -13.04
CA ASP A 70 -1.17 9.57 -12.44
C ASP A 70 -1.83 9.78 -11.08
N VAL A 71 -2.85 8.94 -10.78
CA VAL A 71 -3.60 9.04 -9.52
C VAL A 71 -3.68 7.67 -8.88
N ILE A 72 -3.37 7.63 -7.61
CA ILE A 72 -3.57 6.46 -6.74
C ILE A 72 -4.50 6.85 -5.61
N GLY A 73 -5.46 6.00 -5.31
CA GLY A 73 -6.27 6.08 -4.08
C GLY A 73 -6.00 4.89 -3.19
N SER A 74 -5.72 5.12 -1.92
CA SER A 74 -5.58 4.07 -0.93
C SER A 74 -6.62 4.20 0.18
N GLY A 75 -6.88 3.09 0.86
CA GLY A 75 -7.76 3.08 2.01
C GLY A 75 -8.17 1.67 2.44
N SER A 76 -8.63 1.55 3.67
CA SER A 76 -9.14 0.31 4.22
C SER A 76 -10.57 0.04 3.75
N LEU A 77 -10.94 -1.23 3.56
CA LEU A 77 -12.30 -1.67 3.21
C LEU A 77 -12.88 -1.04 1.93
N LEU A 78 -12.04 -0.59 0.99
CA LEU A 78 -12.47 0.08 -0.25
C LEU A 78 -13.48 -0.74 -1.05
N GLY A 79 -13.34 -2.07 -1.09
CA GLY A 79 -14.26 -2.95 -1.81
C GLY A 79 -15.71 -2.89 -1.32
N ILE A 80 -15.95 -2.48 -0.06
CA ILE A 80 -17.28 -2.33 0.53
C ILE A 80 -17.80 -0.91 0.35
N GLN A 81 -16.95 0.08 0.58
CA GLN A 81 -17.31 1.50 0.54
C GLN A 81 -17.55 1.99 -0.89
N LEU A 82 -16.66 1.62 -1.82
CA LEU A 82 -16.78 2.03 -3.22
C LEU A 82 -18.00 1.42 -3.93
N LYS A 83 -18.48 0.24 -3.51
CA LYS A 83 -19.73 -0.34 -4.04
C LYS A 83 -20.98 0.54 -3.83
N LYS A 84 -20.92 1.51 -2.91
CA LYS A 84 -22.01 2.45 -2.65
C LYS A 84 -22.00 3.68 -3.57
N ILE A 85 -20.94 3.86 -4.36
CA ILE A 85 -20.81 4.99 -5.28
C ILE A 85 -21.36 4.54 -6.64
N GLU A 86 -22.49 5.09 -7.05
CA GLU A 86 -23.16 4.77 -8.35
C GLU A 86 -22.29 5.10 -9.57
N SER A 87 -21.24 5.91 -9.41
CA SER A 87 -20.38 6.45 -10.47
C SER A 87 -18.93 5.94 -10.38
N ILE A 88 -18.70 4.68 -9.98
CA ILE A 88 -17.35 4.12 -10.06
C ILE A 88 -16.94 4.02 -11.52
N SER A 89 -15.76 4.53 -11.82
CA SER A 89 -15.15 4.64 -13.14
C SER A 89 -14.77 3.27 -13.72
N VAL A 90 -15.76 2.42 -13.99
CA VAL A 90 -15.56 1.10 -14.58
C VAL A 90 -14.74 1.23 -15.87
N GLY A 91 -13.61 0.53 -15.93
CA GLY A 91 -12.69 0.55 -17.07
C GLY A 91 -11.62 1.65 -17.06
N TYR A 92 -11.60 2.51 -16.03
CA TYR A 92 -10.60 3.59 -15.89
C TYR A 92 -9.75 3.46 -14.63
N GLN A 93 -9.89 2.39 -13.89
CA GLN A 93 -9.12 2.11 -12.68
C GLN A 93 -8.71 0.65 -12.62
N GLU A 94 -7.56 0.40 -12.05
CA GLU A 94 -7.08 -0.91 -11.65
C GLU A 94 -7.08 -0.99 -10.12
N THR A 95 -7.51 -2.12 -9.57
CA THR A 95 -7.54 -2.32 -8.13
C THR A 95 -6.49 -3.34 -7.72
N ALA A 96 -5.56 -2.93 -6.90
CA ALA A 96 -4.59 -3.81 -6.25
C ALA A 96 -4.96 -3.99 -4.77
N VAL A 97 -4.92 -5.23 -4.30
CA VAL A 97 -5.10 -5.54 -2.88
C VAL A 97 -3.73 -5.75 -2.27
N MET A 98 -3.40 -4.93 -1.26
CA MET A 98 -2.18 -5.12 -0.48
C MET A 98 -2.48 -6.02 0.71
N HIS A 99 -1.74 -7.12 0.80
CA HIS A 99 -1.78 -8.05 1.92
C HIS A 99 -0.64 -7.78 2.88
N SER A 100 -0.73 -8.34 4.08
CA SER A 100 0.43 -8.45 4.97
C SER A 100 1.54 -9.26 4.30
N LEU A 101 2.79 -9.01 4.67
CA LEU A 101 3.93 -9.77 4.17
C LEU A 101 3.72 -11.27 4.38
N ASP A 102 3.97 -12.06 3.35
CA ASP A 102 4.03 -13.50 3.46
C ASP A 102 5.41 -13.98 3.97
N PHE A 103 5.60 -15.29 4.09
CA PHE A 103 6.86 -15.82 4.60
C PHE A 103 8.03 -15.62 3.62
N GLU A 104 7.78 -15.60 2.31
CA GLU A 104 8.81 -15.32 1.31
C GLU A 104 9.27 -13.86 1.40
N GLU A 105 8.33 -12.94 1.52
CA GLU A 105 8.61 -11.50 1.71
C GLU A 105 9.32 -11.25 3.05
N PHE A 106 8.95 -11.97 4.13
CA PHE A 106 9.67 -11.95 5.39
C PHE A 106 11.12 -12.42 5.25
N LEU A 107 11.37 -13.50 4.50
CA LEU A 107 12.72 -13.98 4.22
C LEU A 107 13.51 -12.96 3.38
N THR A 108 12.86 -12.33 2.40
CA THR A 108 13.45 -11.24 1.60
C THR A 108 13.84 -10.05 2.47
N ALA A 109 12.97 -9.63 3.38
CA ALA A 109 13.26 -8.58 4.37
C ALA A 109 14.41 -8.97 5.32
N ARG A 110 14.59 -10.26 5.58
CA ARG A 110 15.74 -10.80 6.33
C ARG A 110 17.06 -10.76 5.56
N GLY A 111 16.99 -10.55 4.22
CA GLY A 111 18.15 -10.48 3.33
C GLY A 111 18.39 -11.72 2.47
N TYR A 112 17.44 -12.65 2.41
CA TYR A 112 17.50 -13.75 1.45
C TYR A 112 17.27 -13.21 0.04
N ARG A 113 18.12 -13.66 -0.91
CA ARG A 113 18.00 -13.28 -2.31
C ARG A 113 17.09 -14.23 -3.06
N LYS A 114 16.56 -13.78 -4.17
CA LYS A 114 15.63 -14.54 -5.02
C LYS A 114 16.15 -15.93 -5.39
N GLU A 115 17.43 -16.04 -5.75
CA GLU A 115 18.05 -17.31 -6.12
C GLU A 115 18.04 -18.33 -4.97
N GLN A 116 18.21 -17.85 -3.72
CA GLN A 116 18.16 -18.69 -2.51
C GLN A 116 16.73 -19.15 -2.22
N LEU A 117 15.73 -18.29 -2.47
CA LEU A 117 14.32 -18.65 -2.31
C LEU A 117 13.88 -19.65 -3.39
N GLU A 118 14.32 -19.47 -4.63
CA GLU A 118 14.07 -20.43 -5.72
C GLU A 118 14.66 -21.82 -5.42
N GLU A 119 15.88 -21.87 -4.84
CA GLU A 119 16.49 -23.12 -4.40
C GLU A 119 15.68 -23.79 -3.28
N LEU A 120 15.20 -22.99 -2.30
CA LEU A 120 14.33 -23.50 -1.25
C LEU A 120 13.05 -24.13 -1.82
N TYR A 121 12.36 -23.44 -2.72
CA TYR A 121 11.17 -23.96 -3.38
C TYR A 121 11.46 -25.21 -4.20
N GLY A 122 12.55 -25.23 -4.96
CA GLY A 122 12.95 -26.40 -5.73
C GLY A 122 13.13 -27.64 -4.85
N ASN A 123 13.79 -27.48 -3.72
CA ASN A 123 13.99 -28.59 -2.78
C ASN A 123 12.70 -29.03 -2.09
N LEU A 124 11.79 -28.08 -1.75
CA LEU A 124 10.47 -28.42 -1.22
C LEU A 124 9.63 -29.24 -2.23
N VAL A 125 9.58 -28.82 -3.48
CA VAL A 125 8.84 -29.53 -4.55
C VAL A 125 9.41 -30.93 -4.76
N GLU A 126 10.73 -31.09 -4.74
CA GLU A 126 11.40 -32.37 -4.93
C GLU A 126 11.54 -33.21 -3.65
N SER A 127 10.99 -32.71 -2.52
CA SER A 127 11.09 -33.34 -1.19
C SER A 127 12.52 -33.66 -0.76
N ARG A 128 13.47 -32.78 -1.14
CA ARG A 128 14.88 -32.89 -0.75
C ARG A 128 15.10 -32.17 0.57
N SER A 129 15.87 -32.79 1.47
CA SER A 129 16.27 -32.16 2.73
C SER A 129 17.54 -31.34 2.54
N PHE A 130 17.57 -30.16 3.16
CA PHE A 130 18.79 -29.32 3.24
C PHE A 130 19.78 -29.74 4.32
N GLY A 131 19.48 -30.78 5.09
CA GLY A 131 20.20 -31.15 6.28
C GLY A 131 19.75 -30.36 7.53
N ASP A 132 20.11 -30.88 8.71
CA ASP A 132 19.53 -30.46 9.99
C ASP A 132 19.76 -28.99 10.33
N VAL A 133 20.94 -28.45 10.02
CA VAL A 133 21.28 -27.04 10.32
C VAL A 133 20.44 -26.05 9.53
N VAL A 134 20.28 -26.31 8.23
CA VAL A 134 19.48 -25.44 7.35
C VAL A 134 18.01 -25.55 7.68
N ASN A 135 17.49 -26.79 7.84
CA ASN A 135 16.12 -27.03 8.24
C ASN A 135 15.78 -26.34 9.59
N GLY A 136 16.64 -26.50 10.62
CA GLY A 136 16.43 -25.85 11.90
C GLY A 136 16.50 -24.30 11.82
N THR A 137 17.24 -23.76 10.87
CA THR A 137 17.27 -22.31 10.63
C THR A 137 15.92 -21.82 10.07
N PHE A 138 15.39 -22.51 9.03
CA PHE A 138 14.10 -22.13 8.45
C PHE A 138 12.91 -22.38 9.36
N GLU A 139 12.94 -23.47 10.14
CA GLU A 139 11.94 -23.72 11.19
C GLU A 139 11.86 -22.59 12.20
N ARG A 140 13.00 -22.11 12.69
CA ARG A 140 13.06 -20.96 13.61
C ARG A 140 12.55 -19.68 12.94
N LEU A 141 12.98 -19.38 11.72
CA LEU A 141 12.50 -18.20 10.98
C LEU A 141 11.00 -18.25 10.73
N PHE A 142 10.46 -19.43 10.46
CA PHE A 142 9.02 -19.61 10.32
C PHE A 142 8.26 -19.39 11.62
N LEU A 143 8.79 -19.88 12.74
CA LEU A 143 8.22 -19.63 14.08
C LEU A 143 8.28 -18.14 14.46
N ASP A 144 9.38 -17.45 14.11
CA ASP A 144 9.49 -16.01 14.29
C ASP A 144 8.43 -15.28 13.45
N TYR A 145 8.27 -15.63 12.17
CA TYR A 145 7.24 -15.06 11.29
C TYR A 145 5.83 -15.29 11.83
N VAL A 146 5.48 -16.51 12.23
CA VAL A 146 4.14 -16.82 12.78
C VAL A 146 3.88 -16.04 14.08
N THR A 147 4.92 -15.78 14.86
CA THR A 147 4.83 -15.00 16.11
C THR A 147 4.65 -13.51 15.85
N LEU A 148 5.37 -12.95 14.85
CA LEU A 148 5.35 -11.53 14.50
C LEU A 148 4.14 -11.17 13.63
N GLY A 149 3.71 -12.10 12.79
CA GLY A 149 2.81 -11.82 11.68
C GLY A 149 3.48 -11.05 10.55
N GLY A 150 2.70 -10.74 9.50
CA GLY A 150 3.20 -10.08 8.30
C GLY A 150 3.07 -8.55 8.28
N MET A 151 2.88 -7.88 9.42
CA MET A 151 2.78 -6.42 9.45
C MET A 151 4.15 -5.79 9.18
N PRO A 152 4.33 -4.99 8.09
CA PRO A 152 5.65 -4.50 7.68
C PRO A 152 6.42 -3.76 8.79
N GLU A 153 5.78 -2.84 9.53
CA GLU A 153 6.41 -2.09 10.62
C GLU A 153 6.89 -3.01 11.75
N VAL A 154 6.16 -4.10 12.02
CA VAL A 154 6.54 -5.10 13.04
C VAL A 154 7.77 -5.88 12.59
N VAL A 155 7.79 -6.33 11.35
CA VAL A 155 8.89 -7.09 10.74
C VAL A 155 10.16 -6.23 10.67
N GLU A 156 10.05 -4.99 10.20
CA GLU A 156 11.15 -4.03 10.17
C GLU A 156 11.76 -3.82 11.57
N ARG A 157 10.91 -3.57 12.56
CA ARG A 157 11.33 -3.38 13.96
C ARG A 157 12.08 -4.58 14.50
N TYR A 158 11.58 -5.78 14.22
CA TYR A 158 12.22 -7.03 14.63
C TYR A 158 13.62 -7.16 14.01
N PHE A 159 13.78 -6.92 12.72
CA PHE A 159 15.08 -7.04 12.07
C PHE A 159 16.06 -5.94 12.49
N LEU A 160 15.60 -4.72 12.72
CA LEU A 160 16.45 -3.63 13.19
C LEU A 160 16.98 -3.87 14.61
N ARG A 161 16.18 -4.47 15.49
CA ARG A 161 16.54 -4.70 16.89
C ARG A 161 17.10 -6.08 17.19
N GLY A 162 16.83 -7.06 16.34
CA GLY A 162 17.18 -8.47 16.58
C GLY A 162 16.42 -9.14 17.73
N THR A 163 15.34 -8.50 18.22
CA THR A 163 14.53 -8.98 19.34
C THR A 163 13.04 -8.68 19.14
N PHE A 164 12.17 -9.39 19.84
CA PHE A 164 10.72 -9.15 19.86
C PHE A 164 10.32 -7.90 20.67
N GLU A 165 11.27 -7.22 21.29
CA GLU A 165 10.99 -6.09 22.16
C GLU A 165 10.36 -4.93 21.37
N GLY A 166 9.21 -4.47 21.83
CA GLY A 166 8.44 -3.37 21.25
C GLY A 166 7.56 -3.75 20.05
N THR A 167 7.64 -4.98 19.52
CA THR A 167 6.79 -5.41 18.40
C THR A 167 5.32 -5.51 18.79
N LEU A 168 5.02 -6.00 20.01
CA LEU A 168 3.66 -6.08 20.55
C LEU A 168 2.98 -4.72 20.70
N ALA A 169 3.74 -3.66 20.94
CA ALA A 169 3.18 -2.31 21.06
C ALA A 169 2.70 -1.78 19.70
N ILE A 170 3.33 -2.21 18.60
CA ILE A 170 2.91 -1.87 17.24
C ILE A 170 1.66 -2.67 16.86
N GLN A 171 1.64 -3.97 17.13
CA GLN A 171 0.50 -4.85 16.82
C GLN A 171 -0.81 -4.45 17.50
N ARG A 172 -0.75 -3.67 18.58
CA ARG A 172 -1.93 -3.25 19.37
C ARG A 172 -2.43 -1.85 19.03
N ARG A 173 -1.81 -1.16 18.09
CA ARG A 173 -2.27 0.12 17.56
C ARG A 173 -3.33 -0.09 16.49
#